data_ccc06061e058d9aa56556d946d675ada
#
_entry.id   ccc06061e058d9aa56556d946d675ada
#
_cell.length_a   1.000
_cell.length_b   1.000
_cell.length_c   1.000
_cell.angle_alpha   90.00
_cell.angle_beta   90.00
_cell.angle_gamma   90.00
#
_symmetry.space_group_name_H-M   'P 1'
#
loop_
_entity.id
_entity.type
_entity.pdbx_description
1 polymer ?
#
loop_
_entity_poly.entity_id
_entity_poly.type
_entity_poly.pdbx_seq_one_letter_code
_entity_poly.pdbx_strand_id
1 'polypeptide(L)'
;MAGQFAGMDPLLTARENLILFGRLRGLSRRRAKARADELLEQFDLSAVADRRLSTYSGGMFRRVDVASALVVPPQVLFLDEPTTGLDPRSRRDVWALVSSLTVQGITVLLTTQYLEEADVLSDSIVVIDHGQVIASGTSEELKRAVGTSYCQVTPANPADLPQVAAALKGLEGVDIHGETGSVSVFAPDGVATLVEVFRRVDALGLELADISLRKPSLDEAFLHLTERTAAPS
;
A
#
# COMPACT_ATOMS: atom_id res chain seq x y z
N MET A 1 12.88 -16.03 1.71
CA MET A 1 11.48 -16.10 1.32
C MET A 1 10.65 -16.15 2.59
N ALA A 2 9.82 -15.16 2.83
CA ALA A 2 8.85 -15.12 3.93
C ALA A 2 7.46 -15.10 3.27
N GLY A 3 6.61 -16.05 3.57
CA GLY A 3 5.32 -16.25 2.90
C GLY A 3 4.28 -16.86 3.82
N GLN A 4 3.08 -17.16 3.31
CA GLN A 4 1.90 -17.62 4.08
C GLN A 4 2.16 -18.83 4.99
N PHE A 5 3.21 -19.61 4.73
CA PHE A 5 3.65 -20.71 5.58
C PHE A 5 5.15 -20.55 5.88
N ALA A 6 5.44 -19.67 6.84
CA ALA A 6 6.79 -19.64 7.39
C ALA A 6 7.12 -21.04 7.93
N GLY A 7 8.29 -21.57 7.56
CA GLY A 7 8.78 -22.84 8.09
C GLY A 7 9.14 -22.77 9.58
N MET A 8 8.48 -21.86 10.33
CA MET A 8 8.67 -21.69 11.77
C MET A 8 7.84 -22.70 12.54
N ASP A 9 8.41 -23.21 13.62
CA ASP A 9 7.71 -24.11 14.53
C ASP A 9 6.89 -23.28 15.55
N PRO A 10 5.53 -23.39 15.55
CA PRO A 10 4.68 -22.64 16.47
C PRO A 10 4.83 -23.08 17.93
N LEU A 11 5.40 -24.24 18.21
CA LEU A 11 5.67 -24.75 19.55
C LEU A 11 6.93 -24.18 20.17
N LEU A 12 7.85 -23.71 19.35
CA LEU A 12 9.08 -23.00 19.76
C LEU A 12 8.79 -21.53 20.05
N THR A 13 9.66 -20.91 20.82
CA THR A 13 9.66 -19.46 21.03
C THR A 13 10.21 -18.73 19.81
N ALA A 14 10.01 -17.41 19.71
CA ALA A 14 10.60 -16.60 18.64
C ALA A 14 12.13 -16.71 18.66
N ARG A 15 12.74 -16.63 19.84
CA ARG A 15 14.19 -16.78 20.04
C ARG A 15 14.70 -18.13 19.53
N GLU A 16 14.02 -19.21 19.90
CA GLU A 16 14.41 -20.57 19.50
C GLU A 16 14.31 -20.75 17.98
N ASN A 17 13.23 -20.26 17.36
CA ASN A 17 13.08 -20.27 15.91
C ASN A 17 14.23 -19.52 15.20
N LEU A 18 14.52 -18.28 15.61
CA LEU A 18 15.60 -17.49 15.01
C LEU A 18 16.98 -18.17 15.18
N ILE A 19 17.24 -18.75 16.34
CA ILE A 19 18.47 -19.53 16.57
C ILE A 19 18.51 -20.75 15.64
N LEU A 20 17.40 -21.48 15.51
CA LEU A 20 17.30 -22.63 14.62
C LEU A 20 17.61 -22.25 13.18
N PHE A 21 16.97 -21.18 12.65
CA PHE A 21 17.25 -20.67 11.30
C PHE A 21 18.72 -20.26 11.14
N GLY A 22 19.30 -19.59 12.14
CA GLY A 22 20.71 -19.23 12.13
C GLY A 22 21.62 -20.47 12.03
N ARG A 23 21.30 -21.51 12.77
CA ARG A 23 22.02 -22.79 12.73
C ARG A 23 21.91 -23.49 11.38
N LEU A 24 20.69 -23.53 10.81
CA LEU A 24 20.43 -24.12 9.51
C LEU A 24 21.16 -23.37 8.37
N ARG A 25 21.37 -22.05 8.55
CA ARG A 25 22.13 -21.19 7.62
C ARG A 25 23.64 -21.16 7.92
N GLY A 26 24.14 -22.05 8.75
CA GLY A 26 25.61 -22.25 9.00
C GLY A 26 26.22 -21.35 10.08
N LEU A 27 25.44 -20.56 10.81
CA LEU A 27 26.00 -19.79 11.94
C LEU A 27 26.39 -20.70 13.07
N SER A 28 27.47 -20.38 13.77
CA SER A 28 27.81 -21.06 15.04
C SER A 28 26.72 -20.78 16.08
N ARG A 29 26.58 -21.67 17.10
CA ARG A 29 25.56 -21.48 18.16
C ARG A 29 25.65 -20.10 18.82
N ARG A 30 26.87 -19.63 19.07
CA ARG A 30 27.12 -18.31 19.68
C ARG A 30 26.65 -17.18 18.75
N ARG A 31 26.99 -17.23 17.46
CA ARG A 31 26.59 -16.23 16.48
C ARG A 31 25.09 -16.25 16.23
N ALA A 32 24.48 -17.45 16.15
CA ALA A 32 23.04 -17.57 15.96
C ALA A 32 22.25 -16.96 17.14
N LYS A 33 22.73 -17.18 18.39
CA LYS A 33 22.11 -16.57 19.57
C LYS A 33 22.24 -15.04 19.55
N ALA A 34 23.45 -14.51 19.33
CA ALA A 34 23.65 -13.05 19.26
C ALA A 34 22.79 -12.42 18.17
N ARG A 35 22.74 -13.04 16.98
CA ARG A 35 21.92 -12.53 15.88
C ARG A 35 20.42 -12.61 16.16
N ALA A 36 19.95 -13.64 16.84
CA ALA A 36 18.57 -13.72 17.28
C ALA A 36 18.20 -12.59 18.26
N ASP A 37 19.08 -12.30 19.23
CA ASP A 37 18.87 -11.21 20.19
C ASP A 37 18.81 -9.83 19.48
N GLU A 38 19.73 -9.55 18.53
CA GLU A 38 19.75 -8.35 17.72
C GLU A 38 18.44 -8.19 16.91
N LEU A 39 17.98 -9.25 16.26
CA LEU A 39 16.75 -9.20 15.47
C LEU A 39 15.50 -9.02 16.34
N LEU A 40 15.44 -9.68 17.49
CA LEU A 40 14.33 -9.50 18.42
C LEU A 40 14.24 -8.06 18.94
N GLU A 41 15.36 -7.41 19.16
CA GLU A 41 15.41 -5.99 19.51
C GLU A 41 15.01 -5.11 18.34
N GLN A 42 15.61 -5.30 17.15
CA GLN A 42 15.31 -4.53 15.94
C GLN A 42 13.81 -4.58 15.54
N PHE A 43 13.14 -5.71 15.81
CA PHE A 43 11.75 -5.95 15.45
C PHE A 43 10.75 -5.72 16.60
N ASP A 44 11.21 -5.12 17.70
CA ASP A 44 10.40 -4.84 18.91
C ASP A 44 9.69 -6.11 19.44
N LEU A 45 10.43 -7.20 19.53
CA LEU A 45 9.92 -8.50 19.98
C LEU A 45 10.60 -8.98 21.27
N SER A 46 11.52 -8.19 21.86
CA SER A 46 12.30 -8.59 23.03
C SER A 46 11.44 -8.97 24.23
N ALA A 47 10.35 -8.22 24.49
CA ALA A 47 9.46 -8.48 25.62
C ALA A 47 8.67 -9.80 25.51
N VAL A 48 8.56 -10.36 24.31
CA VAL A 48 7.80 -11.59 24.03
C VAL A 48 8.68 -12.72 23.48
N ALA A 49 9.97 -12.50 23.36
CA ALA A 49 10.97 -13.37 22.71
C ALA A 49 10.90 -14.83 23.17
N ASP A 50 10.61 -15.06 24.45
CA ASP A 50 10.60 -16.36 25.10
C ASP A 50 9.18 -16.97 25.25
N ARG A 51 8.18 -16.35 24.60
CA ARG A 51 6.84 -16.92 24.45
C ARG A 51 6.76 -17.77 23.19
N ARG A 52 5.93 -18.82 23.20
CA ARG A 52 5.70 -19.68 22.03
C ARG A 52 5.02 -18.87 20.90
N LEU A 53 5.43 -19.12 19.67
CA LEU A 53 4.85 -18.44 18.49
C LEU A 53 3.36 -18.68 18.34
N SER A 54 2.84 -19.84 18.79
CA SER A 54 1.40 -20.12 18.81
C SER A 54 0.56 -19.12 19.64
N THR A 55 1.21 -18.32 20.50
CA THR A 55 0.53 -17.29 21.33
C THR A 55 0.66 -15.88 20.78
N TYR A 56 1.28 -15.72 19.60
CA TYR A 56 1.52 -14.42 18.97
C TYR A 56 0.27 -13.94 18.22
N SER A 57 0.11 -12.60 18.16
CA SER A 57 -0.81 -12.00 17.20
C SER A 57 -0.27 -12.17 15.77
N GLY A 58 -1.14 -12.03 14.76
CA GLY A 58 -0.72 -12.10 13.37
C GLY A 58 0.43 -11.15 13.04
N GLY A 59 0.36 -9.89 13.49
CA GLY A 59 1.42 -8.90 13.28
C GLY A 59 2.73 -9.25 13.99
N MET A 60 2.67 -9.78 15.21
CA MET A 60 3.86 -10.27 15.92
C MET A 60 4.48 -11.46 15.18
N PHE A 61 3.67 -12.42 14.75
CA PHE A 61 4.12 -13.59 13.99
C PHE A 61 4.80 -13.14 12.69
N ARG A 62 4.20 -12.20 11.95
CA ARG A 62 4.74 -11.68 10.69
C ARG A 62 6.09 -10.98 10.89
N ARG A 63 6.25 -10.22 11.99
CA ARG A 63 7.56 -9.63 12.33
C ARG A 63 8.64 -10.70 12.57
N VAL A 64 8.33 -11.80 13.25
CA VAL A 64 9.29 -12.92 13.43
C VAL A 64 9.59 -13.58 12.09
N ASP A 65 8.60 -13.74 11.21
CA ASP A 65 8.77 -14.33 9.89
C ASP A 65 9.76 -13.52 9.04
N VAL A 66 9.57 -12.21 8.95
CA VAL A 66 10.53 -11.32 8.27
C VAL A 66 11.90 -11.37 8.94
N ALA A 67 11.96 -11.35 10.29
CA ALA A 67 13.22 -11.46 11.04
C ALA A 67 13.96 -12.77 10.72
N SER A 68 13.25 -13.88 10.53
CA SER A 68 13.84 -15.19 10.21
C SER A 68 14.57 -15.16 8.86
N ALA A 69 14.05 -14.43 7.89
CA ALA A 69 14.68 -14.25 6.59
C ALA A 69 15.97 -13.42 6.66
N LEU A 70 16.10 -12.57 7.69
CA LEU A 70 17.23 -11.66 7.93
C LEU A 70 18.30 -12.21 8.89
N VAL A 71 18.15 -13.43 9.36
CA VAL A 71 19.14 -14.05 10.28
C VAL A 71 20.55 -14.06 9.66
N VAL A 72 20.61 -14.33 8.35
CA VAL A 72 21.78 -14.01 7.51
C VAL A 72 21.33 -12.95 6.53
N PRO A 73 21.87 -11.72 6.58
CA PRO A 73 21.41 -10.61 5.73
C PRO A 73 21.47 -11.00 4.25
N PRO A 74 20.33 -10.99 3.53
CA PRO A 74 20.30 -11.28 2.10
C PRO A 74 20.59 -10.02 1.30
N GLN A 75 20.98 -10.16 0.03
CA GLN A 75 20.98 -9.03 -0.93
C GLN A 75 19.57 -8.72 -1.44
N VAL A 76 18.74 -9.77 -1.57
CA VAL A 76 17.35 -9.65 -2.04
C VAL A 76 16.43 -10.40 -1.08
N LEU A 77 15.39 -9.75 -0.61
CA LEU A 77 14.35 -10.30 0.25
C LEU A 77 13.04 -10.42 -0.54
N PHE A 78 12.44 -11.60 -0.55
CA PHE A 78 11.14 -11.87 -1.16
C PHE A 78 10.08 -11.90 -0.06
N LEU A 79 9.07 -11.06 -0.18
CA LEU A 79 7.92 -10.99 0.71
C LEU A 79 6.64 -11.27 -0.09
N ASP A 80 5.98 -12.36 0.25
CA ASP A 80 4.74 -12.75 -0.40
C ASP A 80 3.56 -12.35 0.49
N GLU A 81 2.75 -11.38 0.00
CA GLU A 81 1.61 -10.79 0.70
C GLU A 81 1.90 -10.47 2.19
N PRO A 82 2.89 -9.61 2.51
CA PRO A 82 3.39 -9.48 3.87
C PRO A 82 2.38 -8.94 4.88
N THR A 83 1.29 -8.32 4.46
CA THR A 83 0.31 -7.68 5.35
C THR A 83 -1.09 -8.26 5.28
N THR A 84 -1.27 -9.35 4.51
CA THR A 84 -2.59 -9.99 4.39
C THR A 84 -3.07 -10.52 5.74
N GLY A 85 -4.31 -10.20 6.09
CA GLY A 85 -4.94 -10.60 7.35
C GLY A 85 -4.51 -9.81 8.58
N LEU A 86 -3.70 -8.76 8.42
CA LEU A 86 -3.31 -7.88 9.52
C LEU A 86 -4.30 -6.71 9.70
N ASP A 87 -4.45 -6.29 10.95
CA ASP A 87 -5.13 -5.05 11.28
C ASP A 87 -4.36 -3.80 10.77
N PRO A 88 -5.02 -2.63 10.63
CA PRO A 88 -4.37 -1.44 10.05
C PRO A 88 -3.12 -0.95 10.81
N ARG A 89 -3.05 -1.18 12.12
CA ARG A 89 -1.88 -0.80 12.92
C ARG A 89 -0.71 -1.73 12.64
N SER A 90 -0.94 -3.03 12.72
CA SER A 90 0.06 -4.06 12.42
C SER A 90 0.58 -3.96 10.99
N ARG A 91 -0.29 -3.59 10.03
CA ARG A 91 0.11 -3.34 8.64
C ARG A 91 1.13 -2.19 8.54
N ARG A 92 0.84 -1.04 9.17
CA ARG A 92 1.77 0.11 9.19
C ARG A 92 3.11 -0.22 9.85
N ASP A 93 3.09 -1.05 10.91
CA ASP A 93 4.31 -1.50 11.58
C ASP A 93 5.18 -2.35 10.62
N VAL A 94 4.57 -3.23 9.82
CA VAL A 94 5.27 -4.02 8.80
C VAL A 94 5.79 -3.13 7.66
N TRP A 95 5.04 -2.13 7.22
CA TRP A 95 5.50 -1.18 6.20
C TRP A 95 6.72 -0.39 6.67
N ALA A 96 6.68 0.15 7.88
CA ALA A 96 7.82 0.85 8.46
C ALA A 96 9.07 -0.05 8.53
N LEU A 97 8.87 -1.33 8.88
CA LEU A 97 9.93 -2.32 8.90
C LEU A 97 10.51 -2.55 7.50
N VAL A 98 9.67 -2.82 6.48
CA VAL A 98 10.12 -3.03 5.10
C VAL A 98 10.90 -1.81 4.59
N SER A 99 10.39 -0.58 4.81
CA SER A 99 11.09 0.65 4.46
C SER A 99 12.45 0.76 5.14
N SER A 100 12.56 0.33 6.39
CA SER A 100 13.87 0.34 7.10
C SER A 100 14.90 -0.61 6.48
N LEU A 101 14.45 -1.71 5.88
CA LEU A 101 15.33 -2.68 5.22
C LEU A 101 15.86 -2.15 3.88
N THR A 102 15.03 -1.45 3.12
CA THR A 102 15.48 -0.81 1.86
C THR A 102 16.50 0.29 2.13
N VAL A 103 16.31 1.08 3.18
CA VAL A 103 17.31 2.08 3.63
C VAL A 103 18.65 1.42 4.01
N GLN A 104 18.62 0.19 4.53
CA GLN A 104 19.84 -0.59 4.83
C GLN A 104 20.48 -1.22 3.58
N GLY A 105 19.93 -0.98 2.38
CA GLY A 105 20.47 -1.48 1.11
C GLY A 105 20.02 -2.88 0.73
N ILE A 106 19.00 -3.44 1.37
CA ILE A 106 18.39 -4.72 0.99
C ILE A 106 17.37 -4.45 -0.11
N THR A 107 17.52 -5.10 -1.26
CA THR A 107 16.49 -5.08 -2.31
C THR A 107 15.31 -5.92 -1.85
N VAL A 108 14.10 -5.34 -1.87
CA VAL A 108 12.87 -6.06 -1.51
C VAL A 108 12.02 -6.26 -2.74
N LEU A 109 11.66 -7.52 -3.03
CA LEU A 109 10.59 -7.86 -3.97
C LEU A 109 9.40 -8.30 -3.13
N LEU A 110 8.30 -7.54 -3.20
CA LEU A 110 7.06 -7.89 -2.50
C LEU A 110 5.93 -8.15 -3.51
N THR A 111 5.06 -9.11 -3.20
CA THR A 111 3.77 -9.26 -3.84
C THR A 111 2.69 -8.74 -2.91
N THR A 112 1.69 -8.08 -3.46
CA THR A 112 0.54 -7.60 -2.68
C THR A 112 -0.70 -7.46 -3.55
N GLN A 113 -1.86 -7.63 -2.94
CA GLN A 113 -3.16 -7.27 -3.51
C GLN A 113 -3.67 -5.90 -3.00
N TYR A 114 -2.94 -5.27 -2.09
CA TYR A 114 -3.27 -3.96 -1.54
C TYR A 114 -2.50 -2.87 -2.29
N LEU A 115 -3.22 -2.11 -3.11
CA LEU A 115 -2.61 -1.05 -3.94
C LEU A 115 -2.00 0.08 -3.08
N GLU A 116 -2.58 0.37 -1.91
CA GLU A 116 -2.00 1.30 -0.93
C GLU A 116 -0.60 0.85 -0.46
N GLU A 117 -0.39 -0.47 -0.25
CA GLU A 117 0.92 -1.02 0.10
C GLU A 117 1.94 -0.83 -1.02
N ALA A 118 1.53 -1.11 -2.26
CA ALA A 118 2.37 -0.87 -3.42
C ALA A 118 2.73 0.61 -3.58
N ASP A 119 1.75 1.51 -3.36
CA ASP A 119 1.94 2.96 -3.45
C ASP A 119 2.97 3.50 -2.45
N VAL A 120 2.92 2.97 -1.21
CA VAL A 120 3.76 3.46 -0.10
C VAL A 120 5.16 2.85 -0.12
N LEU A 121 5.31 1.59 -0.53
CA LEU A 121 6.56 0.83 -0.34
C LEU A 121 7.41 0.69 -1.59
N SER A 122 6.84 0.86 -2.79
CA SER A 122 7.53 0.44 -4.00
C SER A 122 8.16 1.62 -4.77
N ASP A 123 9.41 1.46 -5.15
CA ASP A 123 10.07 2.34 -6.13
C ASP A 123 9.60 2.04 -7.56
N SER A 124 9.22 0.78 -7.82
CA SER A 124 8.70 0.31 -9.12
C SER A 124 7.65 -0.76 -8.90
N ILE A 125 6.58 -0.69 -9.67
CA ILE A 125 5.42 -1.58 -9.61
C ILE A 125 5.30 -2.33 -10.93
N VAL A 126 4.99 -3.61 -10.86
CA VAL A 126 4.61 -4.45 -12.00
C VAL A 126 3.20 -4.97 -11.75
N VAL A 127 2.28 -4.61 -12.63
CA VAL A 127 0.88 -5.07 -12.57
C VAL A 127 0.73 -6.32 -13.42
N ILE A 128 0.24 -7.41 -12.79
CA ILE A 128 0.04 -8.70 -13.44
C ILE A 128 -1.46 -9.00 -13.44
N ASP A 129 -2.00 -9.30 -14.63
CA ASP A 129 -3.36 -9.76 -14.82
C ASP A 129 -3.37 -10.98 -15.74
N HIS A 130 -4.18 -12.00 -15.40
CA HIS A 130 -4.24 -13.28 -16.13
C HIS A 130 -2.86 -13.88 -16.50
N GLY A 131 -1.85 -13.73 -15.63
CA GLY A 131 -0.49 -14.24 -15.82
C GLY A 131 0.37 -13.42 -16.78
N GLN A 132 -0.09 -12.25 -17.22
CA GLN A 132 0.64 -11.34 -18.10
C GLN A 132 0.93 -10.01 -17.41
N VAL A 133 2.08 -9.42 -17.71
CA VAL A 133 2.39 -8.06 -17.29
C VAL A 133 1.59 -7.09 -18.15
N ILE A 134 0.66 -6.36 -17.55
CA ILE A 134 -0.18 -5.38 -18.23
C ILE A 134 0.33 -3.95 -18.09
N ALA A 135 1.10 -3.65 -17.03
CA ALA A 135 1.75 -2.36 -16.84
C ALA A 135 2.98 -2.49 -15.93
N SER A 136 3.94 -1.58 -16.06
CA SER A 136 5.06 -1.45 -15.15
C SER A 136 5.55 0.00 -15.10
N GLY A 137 6.03 0.44 -13.94
CA GLY A 137 6.55 1.79 -13.73
C GLY A 137 6.50 2.19 -12.26
N THR A 138 6.81 3.44 -12.00
CA THR A 138 6.61 4.05 -10.67
C THR A 138 5.11 4.26 -10.38
N SER A 139 4.73 4.38 -9.12
CA SER A 139 3.36 4.72 -8.73
C SER A 139 2.84 5.97 -9.47
N GLU A 140 3.64 7.02 -9.56
CA GLU A 140 3.29 8.26 -10.25
C GLU A 140 3.10 8.07 -11.77
N GLU A 141 3.87 7.19 -12.41
CA GLU A 141 3.71 6.87 -13.84
C GLU A 141 2.42 6.11 -14.09
N LEU A 142 2.11 5.12 -13.26
CA LEU A 142 0.88 4.35 -13.37
C LEU A 142 -0.35 5.22 -13.13
N LYS A 143 -0.34 6.10 -12.14
CA LYS A 143 -1.42 7.06 -11.87
C LYS A 143 -1.62 8.03 -13.05
N ARG A 144 -0.54 8.52 -13.67
CA ARG A 144 -0.63 9.39 -14.86
C ARG A 144 -1.22 8.70 -16.09
N ALA A 145 -1.10 7.39 -16.19
CA ALA A 145 -1.68 6.63 -17.31
C ALA A 145 -3.23 6.67 -17.32
N VAL A 146 -3.87 6.93 -16.16
CA VAL A 146 -5.34 7.01 -16.01
C VAL A 146 -5.87 8.40 -16.31
N GLY A 147 -5.06 9.42 -16.09
CA GLY A 147 -5.49 10.79 -16.33
C GLY A 147 -4.76 11.82 -15.49
N THR A 148 -5.15 13.05 -15.68
CA THR A 148 -4.67 14.20 -14.89
C THR A 148 -5.40 14.28 -13.56
N SER A 149 -4.91 15.14 -12.66
CA SER A 149 -5.62 15.49 -11.43
C SER A 149 -7.07 15.90 -11.74
N TYR A 150 -7.95 15.74 -10.79
CA TYR A 150 -9.34 16.18 -10.90
C TYR A 150 -9.77 16.98 -9.67
N CYS A 151 -10.68 17.94 -9.86
CA CYS A 151 -11.35 18.63 -8.77
C CYS A 151 -12.60 17.85 -8.39
N GLN A 152 -12.78 17.55 -7.11
CA GLN A 152 -13.99 16.96 -6.58
C GLN A 152 -14.76 18.01 -5.78
N VAL A 153 -16.06 18.12 -6.02
CA VAL A 153 -16.98 19.03 -5.33
C VAL A 153 -18.12 18.22 -4.74
N THR A 154 -18.34 18.39 -3.44
CA THR A 154 -19.43 17.74 -2.70
C THR A 154 -20.32 18.82 -2.08
N PRO A 155 -21.57 19.02 -2.54
CA PRO A 155 -22.49 19.93 -1.89
C PRO A 155 -22.89 19.41 -0.50
N ALA A 156 -23.17 20.33 0.44
CA ALA A 156 -23.65 19.96 1.77
C ALA A 156 -25.03 19.27 1.72
N ASN A 157 -25.88 19.72 0.80
CA ASN A 157 -27.16 19.08 0.54
C ASN A 157 -27.09 18.27 -0.76
N PRO A 158 -27.29 16.94 -0.73
CA PRO A 158 -27.26 16.10 -1.93
C PRO A 158 -28.25 16.51 -3.03
N ALA A 159 -29.33 17.19 -2.68
CA ALA A 159 -30.31 17.69 -3.65
C ALA A 159 -29.74 18.79 -4.59
N ASP A 160 -28.62 19.42 -4.20
CA ASP A 160 -27.97 20.48 -4.98
C ASP A 160 -26.99 19.93 -6.02
N LEU A 161 -26.72 18.60 -6.00
CA LEU A 161 -25.81 17.95 -6.92
C LEU A 161 -26.08 18.28 -8.41
N PRO A 162 -27.34 18.28 -8.92
CA PRO A 162 -27.60 18.63 -10.29
C PRO A 162 -27.26 20.09 -10.63
N GLN A 163 -27.40 21.01 -9.65
CA GLN A 163 -27.09 22.43 -9.85
C GLN A 163 -25.56 22.62 -9.93
N VAL A 164 -24.80 21.94 -9.05
CA VAL A 164 -23.33 21.92 -9.10
C VAL A 164 -22.87 21.38 -10.45
N ALA A 165 -23.39 20.25 -10.89
CA ALA A 165 -23.02 19.65 -12.18
C ALA A 165 -23.35 20.59 -13.36
N ALA A 166 -24.49 21.29 -13.31
CA ALA A 166 -24.88 22.26 -14.34
C ALA A 166 -23.93 23.47 -14.40
N ALA A 167 -23.48 23.99 -13.25
CA ALA A 167 -22.53 25.11 -13.17
C ALA A 167 -21.12 24.73 -13.70
N LEU A 168 -20.76 23.48 -13.61
CA LEU A 168 -19.47 22.95 -14.09
C LEU A 168 -19.53 22.51 -15.56
N LYS A 169 -20.72 22.54 -16.18
CA LYS A 169 -20.89 22.19 -17.58
C LYS A 169 -20.01 23.06 -18.48
N GLY A 170 -19.30 22.41 -19.39
CA GLY A 170 -18.35 23.07 -20.31
C GLY A 170 -16.90 23.03 -19.82
N LEU A 171 -16.64 22.56 -18.60
CA LEU A 171 -15.31 22.09 -18.22
C LEU A 171 -15.10 20.66 -18.74
N GLU A 172 -13.85 20.26 -18.91
CA GLU A 172 -13.51 18.95 -19.44
C GLU A 172 -13.65 17.87 -18.35
N GLY A 173 -14.16 16.69 -18.71
CA GLY A 173 -14.24 15.53 -17.83
C GLY A 173 -15.16 15.70 -16.62
N VAL A 174 -16.32 16.37 -16.82
CA VAL A 174 -17.34 16.46 -15.76
C VAL A 174 -18.03 15.12 -15.59
N ASP A 175 -17.93 14.52 -14.43
CA ASP A 175 -18.60 13.28 -14.06
C ASP A 175 -19.35 13.40 -12.73
N ILE A 176 -20.49 12.71 -12.63
CA ILE A 176 -21.39 12.79 -11.47
C ILE A 176 -21.39 11.45 -10.75
N HIS A 177 -20.90 11.46 -9.52
CA HIS A 177 -20.81 10.28 -8.66
C HIS A 177 -22.01 10.26 -7.69
N GLY A 178 -23.11 9.62 -8.12
CA GLY A 178 -24.35 9.56 -7.33
C GLY A 178 -24.21 8.87 -5.99
N GLU A 179 -23.35 7.84 -5.88
CA GLU A 179 -23.11 7.12 -4.64
C GLU A 179 -22.40 7.96 -3.57
N THR A 180 -21.45 8.79 -4.00
CA THR A 180 -20.69 9.68 -3.09
C THR A 180 -21.31 11.06 -2.97
N GLY A 181 -22.32 11.38 -3.80
CA GLY A 181 -22.95 12.69 -3.83
C GLY A 181 -22.01 13.81 -4.28
N SER A 182 -21.08 13.53 -5.19
CA SER A 182 -20.06 14.48 -5.62
C SER A 182 -20.00 14.62 -7.15
N VAL A 183 -19.40 15.72 -7.63
CA VAL A 183 -19.07 15.95 -9.03
C VAL A 183 -17.56 16.05 -9.17
N SER A 184 -16.97 15.35 -10.12
CA SER A 184 -15.57 15.50 -10.48
C SER A 184 -15.40 16.24 -11.81
N VAL A 185 -14.27 16.93 -11.96
CA VAL A 185 -13.89 17.69 -13.16
C VAL A 185 -12.41 17.52 -13.39
N PHE A 186 -11.96 17.22 -14.60
CA PHE A 186 -10.54 17.17 -14.89
C PHE A 186 -9.86 18.49 -14.57
N ALA A 187 -8.68 18.41 -13.97
CA ALA A 187 -7.88 19.55 -13.53
C ALA A 187 -6.46 19.50 -14.12
N PRO A 188 -6.31 19.62 -15.44
CA PRO A 188 -4.99 19.57 -16.09
C PRO A 188 -4.05 20.66 -15.57
N ASP A 189 -4.59 21.84 -15.23
CA ASP A 189 -3.85 22.97 -14.67
C ASP A 189 -3.81 22.97 -13.14
N GLY A 190 -4.25 21.87 -12.49
CA GLY A 190 -4.20 21.70 -11.06
C GLY A 190 -4.96 22.79 -10.28
N VAL A 191 -4.23 23.60 -9.50
CA VAL A 191 -4.81 24.63 -8.64
C VAL A 191 -5.57 25.71 -9.43
N ALA A 192 -5.16 26.04 -10.65
CA ALA A 192 -5.87 27.02 -11.48
C ALA A 192 -7.27 26.55 -11.84
N THR A 193 -7.41 25.26 -12.20
CA THR A 193 -8.73 24.64 -12.44
C THR A 193 -9.57 24.60 -11.15
N LEU A 194 -8.97 24.29 -10.00
CA LEU A 194 -9.67 24.30 -8.71
C LEU A 194 -10.26 25.68 -8.40
N VAL A 195 -9.51 26.74 -8.64
CA VAL A 195 -9.97 28.13 -8.44
C VAL A 195 -11.16 28.47 -9.36
N GLU A 196 -11.11 28.04 -10.61
CA GLU A 196 -12.20 28.24 -11.57
C GLU A 196 -13.46 27.45 -11.16
N VAL A 197 -13.30 26.19 -10.76
CA VAL A 197 -14.38 25.34 -10.24
C VAL A 197 -15.01 26.00 -9.01
N PHE A 198 -14.18 26.45 -8.05
CA PHE A 198 -14.66 27.14 -6.86
C PHE A 198 -15.49 28.38 -7.21
N ARG A 199 -15.01 29.26 -8.09
CA ARG A 199 -15.73 30.49 -8.49
C ARG A 199 -17.11 30.19 -9.09
N ARG A 200 -17.21 29.15 -9.92
CA ARG A 200 -18.49 28.78 -10.56
C ARG A 200 -19.51 28.26 -9.55
N VAL A 201 -19.04 27.48 -8.57
CA VAL A 201 -19.93 26.91 -7.55
C VAL A 201 -20.28 27.95 -6.49
N ASP A 202 -19.34 28.79 -6.08
CA ASP A 202 -19.57 29.91 -5.14
C ASP A 202 -20.65 30.89 -5.66
N ALA A 203 -20.66 31.13 -6.97
CA ALA A 203 -21.68 31.97 -7.61
C ALA A 203 -23.12 31.44 -7.48
N LEU A 204 -23.29 30.15 -7.13
CA LEU A 204 -24.61 29.57 -6.86
C LEU A 204 -25.10 29.86 -5.43
N GLY A 205 -24.21 30.32 -4.54
CA GLY A 205 -24.54 30.56 -3.12
C GLY A 205 -24.89 29.28 -2.36
N LEU A 206 -24.42 28.13 -2.83
CA LEU A 206 -24.64 26.83 -2.19
C LEU A 206 -23.59 26.55 -1.13
N GLU A 207 -24.00 25.88 -0.07
CA GLU A 207 -23.07 25.38 0.94
C GLU A 207 -22.40 24.10 0.43
N LEU A 208 -21.05 24.03 0.57
CA LEU A 208 -20.25 22.88 0.19
C LEU A 208 -19.80 22.09 1.43
N ALA A 209 -19.88 20.78 1.35
CA ALA A 209 -19.28 19.88 2.33
C ALA A 209 -17.78 19.72 2.07
N ASP A 210 -17.37 19.64 0.80
CA ASP A 210 -15.95 19.51 0.40
C ASP A 210 -15.72 20.08 -0.99
N ILE A 211 -14.55 20.66 -1.20
CA ILE A 211 -13.96 20.93 -2.51
C ILE A 211 -12.47 20.66 -2.44
N SER A 212 -11.98 19.75 -3.26
CA SER A 212 -10.59 19.31 -3.21
C SER A 212 -10.03 19.02 -4.59
N LEU A 213 -8.70 19.26 -4.73
CA LEU A 213 -7.92 18.79 -5.88
C LEU A 213 -7.37 17.41 -5.54
N ARG A 214 -7.71 16.41 -6.32
CA ARG A 214 -7.29 15.02 -6.13
C ARG A 214 -6.42 14.55 -7.29
N LYS A 215 -5.43 13.74 -6.97
CA LYS A 215 -4.70 12.94 -7.94
C LYS A 215 -5.37 11.58 -8.06
N PRO A 216 -5.32 10.92 -9.23
CA PRO A 216 -5.76 9.55 -9.37
C PRO A 216 -5.08 8.63 -8.34
N SER A 217 -5.81 7.67 -7.80
CA SER A 217 -5.28 6.62 -6.93
C SER A 217 -4.70 5.48 -7.77
N LEU A 218 -3.92 4.60 -7.14
CA LEU A 218 -3.51 3.36 -7.80
C LEU A 218 -4.69 2.41 -8.04
N ASP A 219 -5.75 2.48 -7.22
CA ASP A 219 -6.98 1.70 -7.42
C ASP A 219 -7.66 2.09 -8.72
N GLU A 220 -7.81 3.39 -8.98
CA GLU A 220 -8.34 3.91 -10.26
C GLU A 220 -7.44 3.52 -11.43
N ALA A 221 -6.11 3.60 -11.24
CA ALA A 221 -5.15 3.17 -12.25
C ALA A 221 -5.31 1.69 -12.59
N PHE A 222 -5.42 0.84 -11.58
CA PHE A 222 -5.57 -0.60 -11.74
C PHE A 222 -6.88 -0.96 -12.48
N LEU A 223 -8.01 -0.37 -12.08
CA LEU A 223 -9.30 -0.59 -12.75
C LEU A 223 -9.23 -0.22 -14.22
N HIS A 224 -8.72 0.97 -14.54
CA HIS A 224 -8.58 1.43 -15.92
C HIS A 224 -7.68 0.51 -16.78
N LEU A 225 -6.57 0.04 -16.23
CA LEU A 225 -5.65 -0.86 -16.92
C LEU A 225 -6.28 -2.24 -17.18
N THR A 226 -7.04 -2.78 -16.23
CA THR A 226 -7.68 -4.09 -16.36
C THR A 226 -8.89 -4.04 -17.30
N GLU A 227 -9.68 -2.96 -17.31
CA GLU A 227 -10.80 -2.78 -18.24
C GLU A 227 -10.33 -2.72 -19.70
N ARG A 228 -9.22 -2.03 -19.98
CA ARG A 228 -8.64 -1.97 -21.33
C ARG A 228 -8.15 -3.32 -21.84
N THR A 229 -7.71 -4.21 -20.94
CA THR A 229 -7.25 -5.55 -21.30
C THR A 229 -8.42 -6.52 -21.52
N ALA A 230 -9.59 -6.24 -20.92
CA ALA A 230 -10.80 -7.05 -21.05
C ALA A 230 -11.64 -6.73 -22.29
N ALA A 231 -11.40 -5.61 -22.99
CA ALA A 231 -12.11 -5.26 -24.22
C ALA A 231 -11.63 -6.20 -25.36
N PRO A 232 -12.48 -7.07 -25.92
CA PRO A 232 -12.11 -7.93 -27.04
C PRO A 232 -11.86 -7.07 -28.29
N SER A 233 -10.74 -7.33 -28.96
CA SER A 233 -10.40 -6.80 -30.29
C SER A 233 -11.37 -7.25 -31.36
#